data_bf9add735fbbb8ec84637ce90f66bd03
#
_entry.id   bf9add735fbbb8ec84637ce90f66bd03
#
_cell.length_a   1.000
_cell.length_b   1.000
_cell.length_c   1.000
_cell.angle_alpha   90.00
_cell.angle_beta   90.00
_cell.angle_gamma   90.00
#
_symmetry.space_group_name_H-M   'P 1'
#
loop_
_entity.id
_entity.type
_entity.pdbx_description
1 polymer ?
#
loop_
_entity_poly.entity_id
_entity_poly.type
_entity_poly.pdbx_seq_one_letter_code
_entity_poly.pdbx_strand_id
1 'polypeptide(L)'
;MDVREIDRVMEAYLQNWEMAGGALLVRKDDEIVYDGKWGYADLAARTPVTDDTIFRMASMTKIVTAVGILKLMENGVLDLDDPLSKYLPEFSAMRVCADKRYDKHPGMSMAS
;
A
#
# COMPACT_ATOMS: atom_id res chain seq x y z
N MET A 1 6.23 16.17 19.67
CA MET A 1 5.61 16.50 18.35
C MET A 1 4.44 17.41 18.66
N ASP A 2 4.39 18.59 18.03
CA ASP A 2 3.22 19.49 18.21
C ASP A 2 2.12 19.02 17.26
N VAL A 3 1.10 18.37 17.80
CA VAL A 3 -0.02 17.83 17.02
C VAL A 3 -0.86 18.93 16.33
N ARG A 4 -0.84 20.16 16.87
CA ARG A 4 -1.56 21.31 16.27
C ARG A 4 -0.97 21.73 14.93
N GLU A 5 0.31 21.46 14.72
CA GLU A 5 0.96 21.73 13.43
C GLU A 5 0.44 20.77 12.34
N ILE A 6 0.12 19.52 12.70
CA ILE A 6 -0.48 18.55 11.78
C ILE A 6 -1.85 19.05 11.33
N ASP A 7 -2.71 19.43 12.28
CA ASP A 7 -4.05 19.93 11.95
C ASP A 7 -3.98 21.15 11.03
N ARG A 8 -3.09 22.10 11.32
CA ARG A 8 -2.91 23.31 10.51
C ARG A 8 -2.51 23.01 9.07
N VAL A 9 -1.59 22.07 8.87
CA VAL A 9 -1.14 21.64 7.55
C VAL A 9 -2.28 20.96 6.79
N MET A 10 -2.97 20.02 7.43
CA MET A 10 -4.08 19.30 6.82
C MET A 10 -5.24 20.21 6.44
N GLU A 11 -5.61 21.16 7.30
CA GLU A 11 -6.63 22.16 7.02
C GLU A 11 -6.25 23.06 5.83
N ALA A 12 -4.97 23.44 5.69
CA ALA A 12 -4.50 24.22 4.54
C ALA A 12 -4.68 23.46 3.22
N TYR A 13 -4.37 22.15 3.17
CA TYR A 13 -4.60 21.34 1.98
C TYR A 13 -6.09 21.19 1.63
N LEU A 14 -6.96 21.09 2.62
CA LEU A 14 -8.41 21.06 2.41
C LEU A 14 -8.94 22.39 1.86
N GLN A 15 -8.49 23.51 2.43
CA GLN A 15 -8.90 24.85 2.00
C GLN A 15 -8.47 25.15 0.57
N ASN A 16 -7.31 24.67 0.15
CA ASN A 16 -6.79 24.84 -1.21
C ASN A 16 -7.34 23.80 -2.21
N TRP A 17 -8.27 22.93 -1.80
CA TRP A 17 -8.83 21.85 -2.63
C TRP A 17 -7.79 20.87 -3.17
N GLU A 18 -6.65 20.75 -2.51
CA GLU A 18 -5.60 19.79 -2.89
C GLU A 18 -5.94 18.35 -2.46
N MET A 19 -6.85 18.22 -1.48
CA MET A 19 -7.41 16.95 -1.04
C MET A 19 -8.86 17.09 -0.60
N ALA A 20 -9.66 16.04 -0.76
CA ALA A 20 -11.05 16.00 -0.33
C ALA A 20 -11.19 15.73 1.17
N GLY A 21 -10.37 14.84 1.69
CA GLY A 21 -10.34 14.43 3.09
C GLY A 21 -9.20 13.46 3.36
N GLY A 22 -8.95 13.20 4.62
CA GLY A 22 -7.89 12.30 5.05
C GLY A 22 -8.02 11.89 6.51
N ALA A 23 -7.26 10.85 6.87
CA ALA A 23 -7.11 10.40 8.25
C ALA A 23 -5.64 10.10 8.54
N LEU A 24 -5.19 10.39 9.74
CA LEU A 24 -3.86 10.07 10.24
C LEU A 24 -3.93 9.52 11.65
N LEU A 25 -3.46 8.29 11.82
CA LEU A 25 -3.27 7.66 13.12
C LEU A 25 -1.77 7.53 13.38
N VAL A 26 -1.30 8.03 14.52
CA VAL A 26 0.10 7.86 14.95
C VAL A 26 0.11 7.07 16.26
N ARG A 27 0.86 5.95 16.24
CA ARG A 27 1.14 5.14 17.45
C ARG A 27 2.62 5.25 17.81
N LYS A 28 2.88 5.31 19.09
CA LYS A 28 4.22 5.25 19.68
C LYS A 28 4.15 4.43 20.95
N ASP A 29 5.06 3.48 21.11
CA ASP A 29 5.16 2.61 22.29
C ASP A 29 3.80 1.98 22.67
N ASP A 30 3.09 1.46 21.67
CA ASP A 30 1.74 0.87 21.72
C ASP A 30 0.60 1.81 22.11
N GLU A 31 0.86 3.09 22.31
CA GLU A 31 -0.16 4.11 22.57
C GLU A 31 -0.49 4.93 21.32
N ILE A 32 -1.77 5.26 21.16
CA ILE A 32 -2.21 6.23 20.13
C ILE A 32 -1.87 7.62 20.65
N VAL A 33 -0.91 8.27 20.01
CA VAL A 33 -0.46 9.62 20.36
C VAL A 33 -1.13 10.71 19.54
N TYR A 34 -1.75 10.31 18.41
CA TYR A 34 -2.52 11.21 17.57
C TYR A 34 -3.52 10.43 16.73
N ASP A 35 -4.75 10.97 16.57
CA ASP A 35 -5.81 10.45 15.73
C ASP A 35 -6.59 11.61 15.12
N GLY A 36 -6.22 11.98 13.89
CA GLY A 36 -6.80 13.10 13.15
C GLY A 36 -7.63 12.63 11.96
N LYS A 37 -8.76 13.33 11.76
CA LYS A 37 -9.68 13.10 10.64
C LYS A 37 -10.14 14.44 10.09
N TRP A 38 -10.06 14.60 8.77
CA TRP A 38 -10.35 15.88 8.14
C TRP A 38 -11.14 15.70 6.84
N GLY A 39 -11.97 16.68 6.53
CA GLY A 39 -12.69 16.78 5.27
C GLY A 39 -13.73 15.69 5.06
N TYR A 40 -13.92 15.31 3.81
CA TYR A 40 -15.02 14.46 3.37
C TYR A 40 -14.54 13.20 2.66
N ALA A 41 -15.18 12.08 2.96
CA ALA A 41 -15.08 10.81 2.21
C ALA A 41 -15.83 10.90 0.88
N ASP A 42 -16.91 11.71 0.84
CA ASP A 42 -17.69 12.03 -0.37
C ASP A 42 -18.01 13.53 -0.35
N LEU A 43 -17.46 14.27 -1.32
CA LEU A 43 -17.67 15.71 -1.45
C LEU A 43 -19.10 16.05 -1.87
N ALA A 44 -19.72 15.26 -2.74
CA ALA A 44 -21.06 15.53 -3.24
C ALA A 44 -22.12 15.32 -2.15
N ALA A 45 -22.01 14.23 -1.41
CA ALA A 45 -22.90 13.93 -0.28
C ALA A 45 -22.50 14.64 1.02
N ARG A 46 -21.32 15.30 1.05
CA ARG A 46 -20.72 15.88 2.27
C ARG A 46 -20.59 14.89 3.42
N THR A 47 -20.29 13.62 3.09
CA THR A 47 -20.05 12.59 4.10
C THR A 47 -18.69 12.80 4.74
N PRO A 48 -18.58 13.06 6.04
CA PRO A 48 -17.30 13.32 6.68
C PRO A 48 -16.41 12.08 6.71
N VAL A 49 -15.10 12.29 6.81
CA VAL A 49 -14.14 11.21 7.13
C VAL A 49 -14.34 10.78 8.57
N THR A 50 -14.46 9.46 8.81
CA THR A 50 -14.64 8.83 10.12
C THR A 50 -13.69 7.64 10.27
N ASP A 51 -13.70 6.96 11.43
CA ASP A 51 -12.96 5.72 11.66
C ASP A 51 -13.40 4.60 10.71
N ASP A 52 -14.65 4.61 10.29
CA ASP A 52 -15.23 3.59 9.39
C ASP A 52 -15.05 3.92 7.91
N THR A 53 -14.37 5.02 7.58
CA THR A 53 -14.13 5.40 6.19
C THR A 53 -13.18 4.43 5.50
N ILE A 54 -13.63 3.85 4.38
CA ILE A 54 -12.84 2.92 3.57
C ILE A 54 -12.04 3.69 2.54
N PHE A 55 -10.71 3.60 2.65
CA PHE A 55 -9.76 4.20 1.70
C PHE A 55 -9.27 3.18 0.68
N ARG A 56 -9.10 3.60 -0.58
CA ARG A 56 -8.46 2.76 -1.60
C ARG A 56 -6.96 2.69 -1.34
N MET A 57 -6.50 1.52 -0.88
CA MET A 57 -5.10 1.30 -0.51
C MET A 57 -4.13 1.23 -1.70
N ALA A 58 -4.64 0.94 -2.89
CA ALA A 58 -3.83 0.80 -4.11
C ALA A 58 -2.58 -0.05 -3.86
N SER A 59 -1.38 0.42 -4.20
CA SER A 59 -0.12 -0.32 -4.04
C SER A 59 0.29 -0.61 -2.60
N MET A 60 -0.28 0.05 -1.59
CA MET A 60 -0.06 -0.28 -0.18
C MET A 60 -0.54 -1.70 0.16
N THR A 61 -1.50 -2.25 -0.62
CA THR A 61 -1.92 -3.65 -0.54
C THR A 61 -0.75 -4.63 -0.69
N LYS A 62 0.32 -4.26 -1.41
CA LYS A 62 1.52 -5.10 -1.57
C LYS A 62 2.18 -5.44 -0.23
N ILE A 63 2.16 -4.53 0.73
CA ILE A 63 2.72 -4.75 2.07
C ILE A 63 1.96 -5.87 2.77
N VAL A 64 0.62 -5.82 2.73
CA VAL A 64 -0.24 -6.85 3.34
C VAL A 64 -0.04 -8.20 2.66
N THR A 65 0.03 -8.21 1.32
CA THR A 65 0.30 -9.43 0.55
C THR A 65 1.66 -10.01 0.90
N ALA A 66 2.72 -9.20 0.98
CA ALA A 66 4.06 -9.66 1.34
C ALA A 66 4.09 -10.28 2.74
N VAL A 67 3.45 -9.65 3.73
CA VAL A 67 3.33 -10.21 5.09
C VAL A 67 2.58 -11.54 5.08
N GLY A 68 1.51 -11.65 4.28
CA GLY A 68 0.78 -12.91 4.11
C GLY A 68 1.65 -14.05 3.56
N ILE A 69 2.48 -13.77 2.53
CA ILE A 69 3.43 -14.72 1.95
C ILE A 69 4.48 -15.12 2.99
N LEU A 70 5.08 -14.17 3.71
CA LEU A 70 6.07 -14.47 4.75
C LEU A 70 5.47 -15.34 5.86
N LYS A 71 4.20 -15.13 6.20
CA LYS A 71 3.51 -15.97 7.20
C LYS A 71 3.31 -17.41 6.72
N LEU A 72 3.00 -17.61 5.44
CA LEU A 72 2.92 -18.93 4.84
C LEU A 72 4.30 -19.62 4.82
N MET A 73 5.37 -18.87 4.55
CA MET A 73 6.75 -19.35 4.61
C MET A 73 7.14 -19.78 6.03
N GLU A 74 6.86 -18.98 7.05
CA GLU A 74 7.09 -19.34 8.45
C GLU A 74 6.38 -20.65 8.85
N ASN A 75 5.21 -20.88 8.29
CA ASN A 75 4.43 -22.11 8.54
C ASN A 75 4.88 -23.29 7.66
N GLY A 76 5.92 -23.15 6.85
CA GLY A 76 6.44 -24.20 5.98
C GLY A 76 5.52 -24.58 4.81
N VAL A 77 4.55 -23.73 4.47
CA VAL A 77 3.59 -23.98 3.37
C VAL A 77 4.22 -23.69 2.01
N LEU A 78 5.11 -22.69 1.94
CA LEU A 78 5.85 -22.33 0.72
C LEU A 78 7.28 -21.90 1.05
N ASP A 79 8.14 -21.93 0.01
CA ASP A 79 9.48 -21.36 0.04
C ASP A 79 9.58 -20.26 -1.02
N LEU A 80 10.38 -19.22 -0.76
CA LEU A 80 10.58 -18.12 -1.70
C LEU A 80 11.37 -18.55 -2.95
N ASP A 81 12.15 -19.61 -2.85
CA ASP A 81 12.90 -20.19 -3.97
C ASP A 81 12.06 -21.20 -4.79
N ASP A 82 10.85 -21.52 -4.35
CA ASP A 82 9.95 -22.39 -5.09
C ASP A 82 9.48 -21.73 -6.39
N PRO A 83 9.43 -22.46 -7.51
CA PRO A 83 8.84 -21.94 -8.73
C PRO A 83 7.33 -21.72 -8.54
N LEU A 84 6.80 -20.61 -9.05
CA LEU A 84 5.38 -20.27 -8.95
C LEU A 84 4.48 -21.41 -9.47
N SER A 85 4.92 -22.14 -10.50
CA SER A 85 4.21 -23.28 -11.09
C SER A 85 4.01 -24.47 -10.14
N LYS A 86 4.76 -24.53 -9.03
CA LYS A 86 4.55 -25.54 -7.97
C LYS A 86 3.18 -25.36 -7.31
N TYR A 87 2.73 -24.12 -7.18
CA TYR A 87 1.46 -23.74 -6.53
C TYR A 87 0.35 -23.42 -7.52
N LEU A 88 0.70 -22.84 -8.67
CA LEU A 88 -0.18 -22.40 -9.73
C LEU A 88 0.31 -23.00 -11.06
N PRO A 89 -0.10 -24.25 -11.42
CA PRO A 89 0.40 -24.97 -12.59
C PRO A 89 0.22 -24.24 -13.92
N GLU A 90 -0.77 -23.35 -14.04
CA GLU A 90 -1.02 -22.49 -15.20
C GLU A 90 0.16 -21.58 -15.54
N PHE A 91 1.05 -21.30 -14.59
CA PHE A 91 2.25 -20.49 -14.79
C PHE A 91 3.48 -21.25 -15.27
N SER A 92 3.36 -22.58 -15.52
CA SER A 92 4.49 -23.42 -15.96
C SER A 92 5.06 -23.03 -17.33
N ALA A 93 4.25 -22.41 -18.20
CA ALA A 93 4.65 -21.99 -19.55
C ALA A 93 4.97 -20.47 -19.64
N MET A 94 5.13 -19.80 -18.52
CA MET A 94 5.42 -18.36 -18.51
C MET A 94 6.79 -18.06 -19.14
N ARG A 95 6.83 -17.00 -19.93
CA ARG A 95 8.05 -16.50 -20.56
C ARG A 95 8.27 -15.03 -20.18
N VAL A 96 9.51 -14.67 -19.96
CA VAL A 96 9.88 -13.26 -19.77
C VAL A 96 9.83 -12.56 -21.13
N CYS A 97 9.16 -11.42 -21.21
CA CYS A 97 9.15 -10.60 -22.42
C CYS A 97 10.56 -9.98 -22.63
N ALA A 98 11.29 -10.47 -23.62
CA ALA A 98 12.60 -9.96 -24.01
C ALA A 98 12.46 -8.80 -25.03
N ASP A 99 11.65 -7.79 -24.73
CA ASP A 99 11.56 -6.61 -25.59
C ASP A 99 12.74 -5.67 -25.33
N LYS A 100 13.71 -5.68 -26.25
CA LYS A 100 14.92 -4.84 -26.20
C LYS A 100 14.63 -3.33 -26.09
N ARG A 101 13.43 -2.87 -26.42
CA ARG A 101 13.02 -1.46 -26.24
C ARG A 101 12.89 -1.04 -24.79
N TYR A 102 12.72 -2.01 -23.87
CA TYR A 102 12.61 -1.78 -22.43
C TYR A 102 13.85 -2.21 -21.65
N ASP A 103 14.84 -2.81 -22.33
CA ASP A 103 16.10 -3.22 -21.71
C ASP A 103 17.03 -2.00 -21.54
N LYS A 104 16.66 -1.12 -20.61
CA LYS A 104 17.53 0.00 -20.18
C LYS A 104 18.61 -0.42 -19.17
N HIS A 105 18.64 -1.69 -18.78
CA HIS A 105 19.61 -2.27 -17.85
C HIS A 105 20.25 -3.52 -18.42
N PRO A 106 21.33 -3.42 -19.22
CA PRO A 106 22.02 -4.56 -19.86
C PRO A 106 22.71 -5.53 -18.88
N GLY A 107 22.34 -5.55 -17.61
CA GLY A 107 22.87 -6.44 -16.58
C GLY A 107 21.86 -7.37 -15.93
N MET A 108 20.57 -7.30 -16.27
CA MET A 108 19.54 -8.21 -15.75
C MET A 108 19.11 -9.23 -16.80
N SER A 109 20.08 -10.02 -17.29
CA SER A 109 19.78 -11.29 -17.94
C SER A 109 19.36 -12.27 -16.85
N MET A 110 18.06 -12.49 -16.68
CA MET A 110 17.57 -13.65 -15.94
C MET A 110 17.81 -14.85 -16.83
N ALA A 111 18.89 -15.57 -16.53
CA ALA A 111 19.17 -16.86 -17.14
C ALA A 111 18.00 -17.84 -16.89
N SER A 112 17.69 -18.59 -17.92
CA SER A 112 16.75 -19.70 -18.02
C SER A 112 16.84 -20.68 -16.86
#